data_0fa4840e91bb7ed4a7bcffba86367719
#
_entry.id   0fa4840e91bb7ed4a7bcffba86367719
#
_cell.length_a   1.000
_cell.length_b   1.000
_cell.length_c   1.000
_cell.angle_alpha   90.00
_cell.angle_beta   90.00
_cell.angle_gamma   90.00
#
_symmetry.space_group_name_H-M   'P 1'
#
loop_
_entity.id
_entity.type
_entity.pdbx_description
1 polymer ?
#
loop_
_entity_poly.entity_id
_entity_poly.type
_entity_poly.pdbx_seq_one_letter_code
_entity_poly.pdbx_strand_id
1 'polypeptide(L)'
;MINIPKDLSDIEVGIYKSGYSYCESLVKVKHMAIAKAVENTAERYGALKMISDMDCFKEFLFREVTAYTEPSIGVSDPSLSDKNWWNELKHTPSFKPEYWSRYYDYLLKKPSWSITAVENINSSTDEIMNSLTNPRKGIAGERMGMVFGYVQSGKTAHYIGMINKAYDAGYRIVIVLSGIHNSLRSQTQSRIDEEVLGYETSLESIGDMTRERNAIGVGIGPYNQVETPVQSITTRDEKGDVNKKTEGVSMMPPLMVVTKKNASVLRKILRFFRKNYCAEIIGGKKKIPAKYPALIIDDEADQASINTRASYDDQGNILDDYNPTTINGLIRELLNIFECRSYVGYTATPFANIFIPPHIDDERYGTDLFPRDFIYRAPQSRSIYWRKGILWIGR
;
A
#
# COMPACT_ATOMS: atom_id res chain seq x y z
N MET A 1 5.28 11.35 19.20
CA MET A 1 4.91 11.10 20.62
C MET A 1 5.14 9.63 20.92
N ILE A 2 5.52 9.27 22.14
CA ILE A 2 5.79 7.88 22.55
C ILE A 2 4.49 7.30 23.10
N ASN A 3 4.14 6.07 22.69
CA ASN A 3 2.88 5.42 23.11
C ASN A 3 3.07 4.74 24.49
N ILE A 4 2.92 5.50 25.56
CA ILE A 4 3.07 5.04 26.93
C ILE A 4 1.75 4.40 27.40
N PRO A 5 1.78 3.26 28.14
CA PRO A 5 0.58 2.66 28.72
C PRO A 5 -0.23 3.68 29.56
N LYS A 6 -1.57 3.57 29.50
CA LYS A 6 -2.46 4.59 30.10
C LYS A 6 -2.61 4.50 31.62
N ASP A 7 -2.28 3.36 32.22
CA ASP A 7 -2.52 3.05 33.65
C ASP A 7 -1.29 3.30 34.53
N LEU A 8 -0.32 4.10 34.05
CA LEU A 8 0.92 4.40 34.78
C LEU A 8 0.80 5.71 35.58
N SER A 9 1.45 5.76 36.72
CA SER A 9 1.62 7.00 37.48
C SER A 9 2.46 8.04 36.69
N ASP A 10 2.33 9.32 37.02
CA ASP A 10 3.11 10.41 36.39
C ASP A 10 4.64 10.19 36.49
N ILE A 11 5.09 9.58 37.60
CA ILE A 11 6.51 9.23 37.81
C ILE A 11 6.92 8.15 36.82
N GLU A 12 6.13 7.09 36.68
CA GLU A 12 6.40 6.00 35.73
C GLU A 12 6.40 6.51 34.31
N VAL A 13 5.45 7.38 33.94
CA VAL A 13 5.41 8.03 32.62
C VAL A 13 6.73 8.78 32.34
N GLY A 14 7.28 9.49 33.35
CA GLY A 14 8.59 10.15 33.27
C GLY A 14 9.72 9.14 33.04
N ILE A 15 9.70 8.00 33.75
CA ILE A 15 10.69 6.93 33.61
C ILE A 15 10.62 6.28 32.24
N TYR A 16 9.42 5.99 31.72
CA TYR A 16 9.22 5.43 30.38
C TYR A 16 9.79 6.35 29.31
N LYS A 17 9.54 7.66 29.38
CA LYS A 17 10.09 8.66 28.44
C LYS A 17 11.62 8.72 28.47
N SER A 18 12.20 8.83 29.66
CA SER A 18 13.66 8.91 29.80
C SER A 18 14.36 7.60 29.47
N GLY A 19 13.75 6.46 29.82
CA GLY A 19 14.21 5.13 29.43
C GLY A 19 14.23 4.93 27.92
N TYR A 20 13.16 5.34 27.24
CA TYR A 20 13.13 5.32 25.77
C TYR A 20 14.28 6.16 25.18
N SER A 21 14.44 7.41 25.58
CA SER A 21 15.50 8.29 25.07
C SER A 21 16.89 7.72 25.30
N TYR A 22 17.12 7.09 26.45
CA TYR A 22 18.38 6.43 26.74
C TYR A 22 18.60 5.19 25.87
N CYS A 23 17.61 4.30 25.78
CA CYS A 23 17.67 3.11 24.92
C CYS A 23 17.90 3.47 23.45
N GLU A 24 17.17 4.46 22.95
CA GLU A 24 17.35 4.99 21.61
C GLU A 24 18.77 5.51 21.36
N SER A 25 19.38 6.20 22.33
CA SER A 25 20.76 6.67 22.22
C SER A 25 21.78 5.53 22.15
N LEU A 26 21.54 4.44 22.89
CA LEU A 26 22.38 3.24 22.82
C LEU A 26 22.35 2.59 21.45
N VAL A 27 21.18 2.56 20.81
CA VAL A 27 21.02 1.97 19.47
C VAL A 27 21.56 2.91 18.39
N LYS A 28 21.20 4.19 18.40
CA LYS A 28 21.53 5.15 17.33
C LYS A 28 22.98 5.64 17.39
N VAL A 29 23.47 5.97 18.58
CA VAL A 29 24.79 6.60 18.75
C VAL A 29 25.88 5.57 19.02
N LYS A 30 25.58 4.55 19.85
CA LYS A 30 26.55 3.51 20.21
C LYS A 30 26.44 2.26 19.34
N HIS A 31 25.53 2.23 18.38
CA HIS A 31 25.29 1.09 17.47
C HIS A 31 25.10 -0.25 18.19
N MET A 32 24.52 -0.19 19.39
CA MET A 32 24.26 -1.38 20.20
C MET A 32 23.10 -2.19 19.63
N ALA A 33 23.19 -3.53 19.69
CA ALA A 33 22.07 -4.39 19.31
C ALA A 33 20.86 -4.08 20.20
N ILE A 34 19.66 -4.01 19.61
CA ILE A 34 18.42 -3.54 20.28
C ILE A 34 18.14 -4.35 21.56
N ALA A 35 18.20 -5.68 21.47
CA ALA A 35 17.98 -6.53 22.65
C ALA A 35 18.93 -6.17 23.82
N LYS A 36 20.20 -5.92 23.51
CA LYS A 36 21.20 -5.51 24.51
C LYS A 36 20.95 -4.10 25.03
N ALA A 37 20.50 -3.19 24.18
CA ALA A 37 20.15 -1.82 24.58
C ALA A 37 18.93 -1.80 25.51
N VAL A 38 17.93 -2.63 25.24
CA VAL A 38 16.74 -2.80 26.09
C VAL A 38 17.13 -3.37 27.45
N GLU A 39 17.93 -4.46 27.49
CA GLU A 39 18.39 -5.04 28.75
C GLU A 39 19.20 -4.04 29.58
N ASN A 40 20.18 -3.36 28.98
CA ASN A 40 20.98 -2.34 29.67
C ASN A 40 20.11 -1.20 30.22
N THR A 41 19.08 -0.81 29.47
CA THR A 41 18.14 0.22 29.93
C THR A 41 17.28 -0.29 31.06
N ALA A 42 16.75 -1.50 30.96
CA ALA A 42 15.94 -2.12 31.99
C ALA A 42 16.73 -2.31 33.29
N GLU A 43 17.97 -2.77 33.24
CA GLU A 43 18.85 -2.87 34.41
C GLU A 43 19.08 -1.51 35.06
N ARG A 44 19.40 -0.48 34.25
CA ARG A 44 19.66 0.88 34.74
C ARG A 44 18.46 1.48 35.45
N TYR A 45 17.28 1.41 34.84
CA TYR A 45 16.05 2.00 35.37
C TYR A 45 15.37 1.10 36.42
N GLY A 46 15.55 -0.21 36.35
CA GLY A 46 15.08 -1.16 37.36
C GLY A 46 15.72 -0.96 38.73
N ALA A 47 16.96 -0.47 38.77
CA ALA A 47 17.64 -0.10 40.00
C ALA A 47 16.89 0.98 40.79
N LEU A 48 16.07 1.79 40.13
CA LEU A 48 15.26 2.84 40.78
C LEU A 48 14.08 2.28 41.58
N LYS A 49 13.70 1.02 41.38
CA LYS A 49 12.54 0.35 42.01
C LYS A 49 11.21 1.13 41.89
N MET A 50 11.06 1.90 40.82
CA MET A 50 9.92 2.77 40.56
C MET A 50 9.11 2.33 39.33
N ILE A 51 9.38 1.14 38.79
CA ILE A 51 8.66 0.54 37.67
C ILE A 51 7.84 -0.61 38.23
N SER A 52 6.54 -0.53 38.11
CA SER A 52 5.60 -1.53 38.65
C SER A 52 5.66 -2.86 37.89
N ASP A 53 5.84 -2.80 36.57
CA ASP A 53 5.96 -3.97 35.70
C ASP A 53 7.17 -3.81 34.76
N MET A 54 8.23 -4.55 35.06
CA MET A 54 9.49 -4.52 34.31
C MET A 54 9.36 -5.20 32.94
N ASP A 55 8.52 -6.21 32.80
CA ASP A 55 8.30 -6.88 31.52
C ASP A 55 7.53 -5.96 30.58
N CYS A 56 6.51 -5.26 31.08
CA CYS A 56 5.81 -4.22 30.34
C CYS A 56 6.75 -3.09 29.90
N PHE A 57 7.67 -2.66 30.77
CA PHE A 57 8.66 -1.64 30.42
C PHE A 57 9.64 -2.11 29.34
N LYS A 58 10.13 -3.34 29.42
CA LYS A 58 10.99 -3.94 28.39
C LYS A 58 10.26 -4.09 27.06
N GLU A 59 9.02 -4.56 27.06
CA GLU A 59 8.19 -4.65 25.86
C GLU A 59 7.96 -3.27 25.24
N PHE A 60 7.68 -2.26 26.06
CA PHE A 60 7.56 -0.87 25.62
C PHE A 60 8.85 -0.38 24.96
N LEU A 61 10.00 -0.50 25.63
CA LEU A 61 11.30 -0.06 25.09
C LEU A 61 11.60 -0.78 23.77
N PHE A 62 11.42 -2.10 23.76
CA PHE A 62 11.66 -2.90 22.59
C PHE A 62 10.77 -2.47 21.41
N ARG A 63 9.47 -2.29 21.64
CA ARG A 63 8.52 -1.82 20.64
C ARG A 63 8.87 -0.44 20.09
N GLU A 64 9.13 0.53 20.98
CA GLU A 64 9.39 1.91 20.57
C GLU A 64 10.76 2.08 19.89
N VAL A 65 11.79 1.33 20.32
CA VAL A 65 13.14 1.40 19.74
C VAL A 65 13.26 0.54 18.46
N THR A 66 12.53 -0.57 18.34
CA THR A 66 12.45 -1.32 17.08
C THR A 66 11.64 -0.60 16.03
N ALA A 67 10.79 0.33 16.42
CA ALA A 67 10.12 1.23 15.52
C ALA A 67 11.06 2.25 14.85
N TYR A 68 12.36 2.25 15.18
CA TYR A 68 13.35 2.96 14.39
C TYR A 68 13.40 2.39 12.99
N THR A 69 12.70 3.05 12.12
CA THR A 69 12.73 2.81 10.69
C THR A 69 13.73 3.79 10.06
N GLU A 70 14.59 3.26 9.20
CA GLU A 70 15.33 4.12 8.29
C GLU A 70 14.31 4.90 7.46
N PRO A 71 14.49 6.22 7.26
CA PRO A 71 13.59 7.00 6.44
C PRO A 71 13.49 6.38 5.04
N SER A 72 12.33 6.55 4.40
CA SER A 72 12.18 6.20 3.00
C SER A 72 13.25 6.94 2.19
N ILE A 73 13.91 6.24 1.30
CA ILE A 73 14.84 6.84 0.34
C ILE A 73 14.22 6.63 -1.02
N GLY A 74 14.00 7.72 -1.75
CA GLY A 74 13.40 7.65 -3.06
C GLY A 74 14.10 8.53 -4.07
N VAL A 75 14.02 8.13 -5.31
CA VAL A 75 14.41 8.91 -6.47
C VAL A 75 13.17 9.08 -7.34
N SER A 76 12.85 10.32 -7.68
CA SER A 76 11.80 10.64 -8.65
C SER A 76 12.41 11.44 -9.79
N ASP A 77 11.87 11.26 -11.00
CA ASP A 77 12.31 12.02 -12.17
C ASP A 77 12.20 13.53 -11.90
N PRO A 78 13.30 14.30 -12.01
CA PRO A 78 13.29 15.75 -11.82
C PRO A 78 12.35 16.51 -12.74
N SER A 79 12.07 15.98 -13.92
CA SER A 79 11.22 16.62 -14.94
C SER A 79 9.72 16.46 -14.69
N LEU A 80 9.29 15.67 -13.70
CA LEU A 80 7.88 15.48 -13.40
C LEU A 80 7.21 16.83 -13.10
N SER A 81 6.22 17.17 -13.88
CA SER A 81 5.32 18.27 -13.55
C SER A 81 4.47 17.91 -12.34
N ASP A 82 4.18 18.90 -11.49
CA ASP A 82 3.20 18.74 -10.43
C ASP A 82 3.65 17.86 -9.24
N LYS A 83 4.93 17.96 -8.86
CA LYS A 83 5.52 17.13 -7.80
C LYS A 83 5.02 17.36 -6.38
N ASN A 84 4.29 18.43 -6.13
CA ASN A 84 3.91 18.82 -4.77
C ASN A 84 2.39 18.86 -4.56
N TRP A 85 1.64 18.34 -5.53
CA TRP A 85 0.18 18.45 -5.56
C TRP A 85 -0.51 17.86 -4.32
N TRP A 86 0.02 16.75 -3.79
CA TRP A 86 -0.52 16.11 -2.60
C TRP A 86 -0.27 16.96 -1.35
N ASN A 87 0.94 17.50 -1.19
CA ASN A 87 1.24 18.40 -0.08
C ASN A 87 0.40 19.67 -0.15
N GLU A 88 0.22 20.25 -1.33
CA GLU A 88 -0.65 21.41 -1.53
C GLU A 88 -2.10 21.08 -1.15
N LEU A 89 -2.60 19.92 -1.60
CA LEU A 89 -3.95 19.46 -1.27
C LEU A 89 -4.14 19.30 0.24
N LYS A 90 -3.19 18.66 0.95
CA LYS A 90 -3.26 18.46 2.40
C LYS A 90 -3.36 19.77 3.21
N HIS A 91 -2.77 20.84 2.71
CA HIS A 91 -2.80 22.14 3.36
C HIS A 91 -4.02 22.98 2.97
N THR A 92 -4.89 22.49 2.11
CA THR A 92 -6.14 23.17 1.75
C THR A 92 -7.13 23.09 2.92
N PRO A 93 -7.69 24.20 3.42
CA PRO A 93 -8.56 24.19 4.60
C PRO A 93 -9.81 23.32 4.48
N SER A 94 -10.30 23.10 3.25
CA SER A 94 -11.46 22.26 2.96
C SER A 94 -11.13 20.78 2.83
N PHE A 95 -9.86 20.40 2.84
CA PHE A 95 -9.45 19.00 2.69
C PHE A 95 -9.65 18.24 4.01
N LYS A 96 -10.42 17.17 3.95
CA LYS A 96 -10.68 16.27 5.08
C LYS A 96 -10.29 14.86 4.69
N PRO A 97 -9.17 14.32 5.22
CA PRO A 97 -8.71 12.96 4.91
C PRO A 97 -9.51 11.93 5.73
N GLU A 98 -10.70 11.56 5.29
CA GLU A 98 -11.59 10.62 6.02
C GLU A 98 -11.04 9.20 6.04
N TYR A 99 -10.58 8.69 4.89
CA TYR A 99 -10.04 7.34 4.76
C TYR A 99 -8.73 7.17 5.51
N TRP A 100 -7.79 8.11 5.32
CA TRP A 100 -6.50 8.06 6.00
C TRP A 100 -6.67 8.21 7.52
N SER A 101 -7.49 9.14 7.99
CA SER A 101 -7.67 9.40 9.43
C SER A 101 -8.19 8.17 10.16
N ARG A 102 -9.21 7.48 9.61
CA ARG A 102 -9.73 6.25 10.24
C ARG A 102 -8.73 5.09 10.22
N TYR A 103 -7.92 4.96 9.16
CA TYR A 103 -6.87 3.94 9.09
C TYR A 103 -5.74 4.24 10.06
N TYR A 104 -5.32 5.51 10.17
CA TYR A 104 -4.33 5.97 11.12
C TYR A 104 -4.75 5.64 12.56
N ASP A 105 -5.96 6.01 12.95
CA ASP A 105 -6.51 5.72 14.28
C ASP A 105 -6.65 4.21 14.55
N TYR A 106 -7.00 3.45 13.53
CA TYR A 106 -7.08 1.99 13.61
C TYR A 106 -5.71 1.36 13.88
N LEU A 107 -4.67 1.80 13.18
CA LEU A 107 -3.31 1.31 13.42
C LEU A 107 -2.82 1.64 14.83
N LEU A 108 -3.09 2.86 15.32
CA LEU A 108 -2.69 3.26 16.68
C LEU A 108 -3.36 2.44 17.80
N LYS A 109 -4.53 1.85 17.52
CA LYS A 109 -5.22 0.97 18.47
C LYS A 109 -4.68 -0.46 18.48
N LYS A 110 -3.93 -0.86 17.44
CA LYS A 110 -3.32 -2.20 17.38
C LYS A 110 -2.07 -2.25 18.26
N PRO A 111 -1.97 -3.17 19.24
CA PRO A 111 -0.80 -3.27 20.14
C PRO A 111 0.53 -3.52 19.41
N SER A 112 0.47 -4.07 18.19
CA SER A 112 1.65 -4.35 17.37
C SER A 112 2.22 -3.13 16.66
N TRP A 113 1.57 -1.96 16.74
CA TRP A 113 1.99 -0.74 16.05
C TRP A 113 2.42 0.35 17.02
N SER A 114 3.64 0.87 16.84
CA SER A 114 4.08 2.08 17.53
C SER A 114 3.65 3.33 16.76
N ILE A 115 3.53 4.45 17.46
CA ILE A 115 3.26 5.75 16.83
C ILE A 115 4.31 6.04 15.75
N THR A 116 5.59 5.78 16.04
CA THR A 116 6.68 6.01 15.09
C THR A 116 6.51 5.18 13.81
N ALA A 117 6.09 3.92 13.92
CA ALA A 117 5.85 3.08 12.75
C ALA A 117 4.68 3.60 11.90
N VAL A 118 3.61 4.09 12.53
CA VAL A 118 2.46 4.69 11.84
C VAL A 118 2.85 6.01 11.16
N GLU A 119 3.63 6.87 11.84
CA GLU A 119 4.14 8.12 11.26
C GLU A 119 5.09 7.88 10.09
N ASN A 120 5.87 6.80 10.13
CA ASN A 120 6.73 6.43 9.00
C ASN A 120 5.93 5.96 7.79
N ILE A 121 4.82 5.22 7.99
CA ILE A 121 3.88 4.94 6.91
C ILE A 121 3.28 6.24 6.39
N ASN A 122 2.88 7.14 7.29
CA ASN A 122 2.31 8.43 6.92
C ASN A 122 3.25 9.22 6.01
N SER A 123 4.47 9.49 6.47
CA SER A 123 5.44 10.30 5.72
C SER A 123 5.86 9.65 4.41
N SER A 124 6.17 8.35 4.42
CA SER A 124 6.61 7.65 3.21
C SER A 124 5.52 7.52 2.14
N THR A 125 4.27 7.31 2.55
CA THR A 125 3.14 7.30 1.60
C THR A 125 2.83 8.69 1.07
N ASP A 126 3.06 9.77 1.83
CA ASP A 126 2.95 11.15 1.35
C ASP A 126 3.94 11.45 0.22
N GLU A 127 5.18 10.99 0.35
CA GLU A 127 6.19 11.13 -0.71
C GLU A 127 5.76 10.45 -1.99
N ILE A 128 5.22 9.23 -1.90
CA ILE A 128 4.73 8.49 -3.07
C ILE A 128 3.52 9.18 -3.68
N MET A 129 2.57 9.65 -2.86
CA MET A 129 1.39 10.38 -3.35
C MET A 129 1.76 11.59 -4.20
N ASN A 130 2.82 12.32 -3.84
CA ASN A 130 3.34 13.44 -4.66
C ASN A 130 3.87 12.99 -6.02
N SER A 131 4.27 11.73 -6.16
CA SER A 131 4.79 11.16 -7.41
C SER A 131 3.70 10.56 -8.31
N LEU A 132 2.47 10.38 -7.79
CA LEU A 132 1.33 9.89 -8.56
C LEU A 132 0.69 10.99 -9.43
N THR A 133 -0.19 10.60 -10.36
CA THR A 133 -1.03 11.57 -11.09
C THR A 133 -1.95 12.30 -10.12
N ASN A 134 -2.14 13.60 -10.33
CA ASN A 134 -3.13 14.38 -9.59
C ASN A 134 -4.55 14.05 -10.11
N PRO A 135 -5.39 13.32 -9.33
CA PRO A 135 -6.70 12.86 -9.79
C PRO A 135 -7.71 14.01 -9.96
N ARG A 136 -7.46 15.15 -9.33
CA ARG A 136 -8.38 16.30 -9.33
C ARG A 136 -8.28 17.17 -10.57
N LYS A 137 -7.22 17.01 -11.36
CA LYS A 137 -7.08 17.77 -12.62
C LYS A 137 -8.07 17.34 -13.69
N GLY A 138 -8.58 16.13 -13.65
CA GLY A 138 -9.52 15.61 -14.65
C GLY A 138 -8.93 15.54 -16.07
N ILE A 139 -7.62 15.49 -16.21
CA ILE A 139 -6.89 15.39 -17.48
C ILE A 139 -6.16 14.07 -17.59
N ALA A 140 -5.85 13.67 -18.82
CA ALA A 140 -5.03 12.49 -19.08
C ALA A 140 -3.66 12.60 -18.40
N GLY A 141 -3.20 11.51 -17.84
CA GLY A 141 -1.91 11.45 -17.16
C GLY A 141 -1.53 10.01 -16.78
N GLU A 142 -0.25 9.74 -16.81
CA GLU A 142 0.31 8.45 -16.41
C GLU A 142 1.51 8.63 -15.49
N ARG A 143 1.57 7.79 -14.46
CA ARG A 143 2.74 7.64 -13.58
C ARG A 143 3.04 6.17 -13.33
N MET A 144 4.30 5.81 -13.48
CA MET A 144 4.81 4.45 -13.34
C MET A 144 5.93 4.43 -12.30
N GLY A 145 5.70 3.77 -11.18
CA GLY A 145 6.69 3.74 -10.13
C GLY A 145 6.81 2.39 -9.43
N MET A 146 7.80 2.30 -8.56
CA MET A 146 8.07 1.10 -7.79
C MET A 146 8.42 1.44 -6.35
N VAL A 147 7.93 0.59 -5.45
CA VAL A 147 8.30 0.59 -4.03
C VAL A 147 8.93 -0.76 -3.71
N PHE A 148 10.17 -0.75 -3.27
CA PHE A 148 10.82 -1.97 -2.85
C PHE A 148 11.09 -1.98 -1.34
N GLY A 149 11.06 -3.16 -0.74
CA GLY A 149 11.32 -3.33 0.69
C GLY A 149 11.47 -4.80 1.03
N TYR A 150 12.19 -5.08 2.11
CA TYR A 150 12.47 -6.46 2.50
C TYR A 150 11.20 -7.28 2.76
N VAL A 151 11.32 -8.59 2.64
CA VAL A 151 10.25 -9.53 3.04
C VAL A 151 9.86 -9.24 4.49
N GLN A 152 8.55 -9.14 4.78
CA GLN A 152 8.00 -8.75 6.09
C GLN A 152 8.25 -7.28 6.53
N SER A 153 8.62 -6.39 5.61
CA SER A 153 8.84 -4.96 5.91
C SER A 153 7.56 -4.13 6.12
N GLY A 154 6.39 -4.76 6.19
CA GLY A 154 5.12 -4.02 6.30
C GLY A 154 4.59 -3.47 4.97
N LYS A 155 5.07 -3.97 3.80
CA LYS A 155 4.63 -3.53 2.46
C LYS A 155 3.12 -3.45 2.31
N THR A 156 2.40 -4.44 2.83
CA THR A 156 0.92 -4.44 2.76
C THR A 156 0.30 -3.26 3.51
N ALA A 157 0.74 -2.99 4.74
CA ALA A 157 0.23 -1.83 5.49
C ALA A 157 0.61 -0.50 4.81
N HIS A 158 1.78 -0.45 4.19
CA HIS A 158 2.25 0.69 3.43
C HIS A 158 1.35 0.97 2.21
N TYR A 159 1.10 -0.02 1.33
CA TYR A 159 0.21 0.24 0.19
C TYR A 159 -1.26 0.44 0.61
N ILE A 160 -1.71 -0.15 1.71
CA ILE A 160 -3.03 0.15 2.28
C ILE A 160 -3.12 1.62 2.72
N GLY A 161 -2.07 2.15 3.35
CA GLY A 161 -1.97 3.57 3.68
C GLY A 161 -2.07 4.45 2.43
N MET A 162 -1.36 4.09 1.37
CA MET A 162 -1.44 4.79 0.08
C MET A 162 -2.84 4.69 -0.55
N ILE A 163 -3.51 3.54 -0.48
CA ILE A 163 -4.90 3.36 -0.97
C ILE A 163 -5.86 4.31 -0.24
N ASN A 164 -5.79 4.37 1.08
CA ASN A 164 -6.64 5.26 1.87
C ASN A 164 -6.43 6.73 1.46
N LYS A 165 -5.18 7.17 1.33
CA LYS A 165 -4.85 8.53 0.84
C LYS A 165 -5.29 8.76 -0.61
N ALA A 166 -5.23 7.74 -1.46
CA ALA A 166 -5.68 7.86 -2.85
C ALA A 166 -7.20 8.11 -2.92
N TYR A 167 -8.01 7.47 -2.10
CA TYR A 167 -9.44 7.76 -2.03
C TYR A 167 -9.71 9.17 -1.50
N ASP A 168 -9.03 9.61 -0.46
CA ASP A 168 -9.11 11.00 0.03
C ASP A 168 -8.71 12.02 -1.05
N ALA A 169 -7.71 11.67 -1.87
CA ALA A 169 -7.27 12.51 -2.98
C ALA A 169 -8.28 12.62 -4.14
N GLY A 170 -9.17 11.62 -4.28
CA GLY A 170 -10.18 11.58 -5.34
C GLY A 170 -9.96 10.52 -6.41
N TYR A 171 -9.06 9.55 -6.20
CA TYR A 171 -9.01 8.38 -7.07
C TYR A 171 -10.34 7.63 -7.03
N ARG A 172 -10.83 7.24 -8.20
CA ARG A 172 -12.16 6.60 -8.35
C ARG A 172 -12.09 5.09 -8.45
N ILE A 173 -10.98 4.57 -8.90
CA ILE A 173 -10.78 3.14 -9.14
C ILE A 173 -9.42 2.74 -8.55
N VAL A 174 -9.43 1.76 -7.64
CA VAL A 174 -8.20 1.14 -7.14
C VAL A 174 -8.22 -0.35 -7.48
N ILE A 175 -7.15 -0.81 -8.12
CA ILE A 175 -6.97 -2.22 -8.49
C ILE A 175 -5.71 -2.73 -7.80
N VAL A 176 -5.85 -3.76 -6.99
CA VAL A 176 -4.72 -4.46 -6.36
C VAL A 176 -4.50 -5.80 -7.07
N LEU A 177 -3.39 -5.90 -7.78
CA LEU A 177 -2.90 -7.14 -8.37
C LEU A 177 -2.14 -7.90 -7.27
N SER A 178 -2.79 -8.81 -6.57
CA SER A 178 -2.13 -9.69 -5.61
C SER A 178 -1.42 -10.83 -6.33
N GLY A 179 -0.63 -11.63 -5.62
CA GLY A 179 0.11 -12.76 -6.20
C GLY A 179 -0.71 -13.69 -7.10
N ILE A 180 -0.19 -14.84 -7.47
CA ILE A 180 -0.83 -15.76 -8.44
C ILE A 180 -1.85 -16.72 -7.81
N HIS A 181 -1.86 -16.88 -6.47
CA HIS A 181 -2.68 -17.84 -5.74
C HIS A 181 -3.98 -17.24 -5.18
N ASN A 182 -5.05 -18.04 -5.12
CA ASN A 182 -6.34 -17.63 -4.55
C ASN A 182 -6.22 -17.24 -3.07
N SER A 183 -5.41 -17.97 -2.28
CA SER A 183 -5.23 -17.72 -0.86
C SER A 183 -4.62 -16.34 -0.60
N LEU A 184 -3.60 -15.94 -1.37
CA LEU A 184 -2.99 -14.60 -1.26
C LEU A 184 -4.00 -13.50 -1.63
N ARG A 185 -4.77 -13.70 -2.72
CA ARG A 185 -5.82 -12.76 -3.10
C ARG A 185 -6.89 -12.62 -2.01
N SER A 186 -7.37 -13.75 -1.45
CA SER A 186 -8.36 -13.75 -0.37
C SER A 186 -7.85 -13.06 0.89
N GLN A 187 -6.60 -13.32 1.28
CA GLN A 187 -5.94 -12.63 2.41
C GLN A 187 -5.81 -11.13 2.16
N THR A 188 -5.41 -10.73 0.94
CA THR A 188 -5.33 -9.31 0.57
C THR A 188 -6.71 -8.66 0.62
N GLN A 189 -7.75 -9.32 0.09
CA GLN A 189 -9.12 -8.82 0.16
C GLN A 189 -9.59 -8.65 1.61
N SER A 190 -9.35 -9.66 2.47
CA SER A 190 -9.73 -9.58 3.88
C SER A 190 -9.08 -8.40 4.60
N ARG A 191 -7.83 -8.11 4.29
CA ARG A 191 -7.16 -6.92 4.83
C ARG A 191 -7.72 -5.62 4.26
N ILE A 192 -8.05 -5.57 2.98
CA ILE A 192 -8.71 -4.42 2.36
C ILE A 192 -10.10 -4.20 2.97
N ASP A 193 -10.87 -5.26 3.22
CA ASP A 193 -12.16 -5.19 3.91
C ASP A 193 -12.01 -4.54 5.29
N GLU A 194 -11.02 -4.99 6.07
CA GLU A 194 -10.78 -4.55 7.43
C GLU A 194 -10.15 -3.15 7.52
N GLU A 195 -9.21 -2.82 6.61
CA GLU A 195 -8.32 -1.66 6.73
C GLU A 195 -8.66 -0.51 5.75
N VAL A 196 -9.55 -0.74 4.76
CA VAL A 196 -9.99 0.26 3.77
C VAL A 196 -11.50 0.37 3.70
N LEU A 197 -12.22 -0.74 3.46
CA LEU A 197 -13.66 -0.70 3.24
C LEU A 197 -14.43 -0.49 4.54
N GLY A 198 -14.01 -1.13 5.62
CA GLY A 198 -14.67 -1.11 6.91
C GLY A 198 -15.88 -2.05 6.99
N TYR A 199 -16.06 -2.93 6.01
CA TYR A 199 -17.12 -3.93 6.00
C TYR A 199 -16.66 -5.23 5.34
N GLU A 200 -17.32 -6.31 5.72
CA GLU A 200 -17.06 -7.64 5.19
C GLU A 200 -17.67 -7.82 3.80
N THR A 201 -16.83 -8.20 2.82
CA THR A 201 -17.32 -8.52 1.47
C THR A 201 -17.69 -10.00 1.35
N SER A 202 -18.79 -10.30 0.68
CA SER A 202 -19.21 -11.67 0.38
C SER A 202 -19.84 -11.77 -1.01
N LEU A 203 -19.82 -12.97 -1.60
CA LEU A 203 -20.46 -13.23 -2.90
C LEU A 203 -21.96 -12.95 -2.90
N GLU A 204 -22.59 -13.00 -1.74
CA GLU A 204 -24.02 -12.72 -1.58
C GLU A 204 -24.32 -11.21 -1.57
N SER A 205 -23.37 -10.38 -1.14
CA SER A 205 -23.53 -8.92 -1.00
C SER A 205 -23.09 -8.12 -2.22
N ILE A 206 -22.53 -8.76 -3.25
CA ILE A 206 -22.12 -8.07 -4.47
C ILE A 206 -23.34 -7.51 -5.20
N GLY A 207 -23.30 -6.20 -5.49
CA GLY A 207 -24.35 -5.52 -6.26
C GLY A 207 -25.59 -5.14 -5.45
N ASP A 208 -25.72 -5.59 -4.21
CA ASP A 208 -26.82 -5.21 -3.32
C ASP A 208 -26.36 -4.13 -2.33
N MET A 209 -26.68 -2.87 -2.64
CA MET A 209 -26.37 -1.71 -1.78
C MET A 209 -27.31 -1.60 -0.57
N THR A 210 -28.42 -2.34 -0.57
CA THR A 210 -29.45 -2.25 0.50
C THR A 210 -29.19 -3.28 1.60
N ARG A 211 -28.35 -4.28 1.35
CA ARG A 211 -28.05 -5.32 2.33
C ARG A 211 -27.18 -4.77 3.45
N GLU A 212 -27.59 -5.02 4.66
CA GLU A 212 -26.82 -4.69 5.85
C GLU A 212 -25.47 -5.42 5.82
N ARG A 213 -24.37 -4.68 5.93
CA ARG A 213 -23.01 -5.22 5.86
C ARG A 213 -22.42 -5.27 7.26
N ASN A 214 -21.78 -6.37 7.59
CA ASN A 214 -21.05 -6.49 8.86
C ASN A 214 -19.89 -5.49 8.87
N ALA A 215 -19.95 -4.51 9.76
CA ALA A 215 -18.85 -3.58 9.97
C ALA A 215 -17.67 -4.28 10.65
N ILE A 216 -16.48 -4.07 10.11
CA ILE A 216 -15.23 -4.63 10.63
C ILE A 216 -14.11 -3.58 10.59
N GLY A 217 -13.06 -3.79 11.38
CA GLY A 217 -11.84 -2.98 11.32
C GLY A 217 -12.11 -1.48 11.41
N VAL A 218 -11.71 -0.73 10.38
CA VAL A 218 -11.92 0.72 10.29
C VAL A 218 -13.40 1.12 10.23
N GLY A 219 -14.31 0.20 9.97
CA GLY A 219 -15.75 0.43 9.97
C GLY A 219 -16.39 0.41 11.36
N ILE A 220 -15.63 0.05 12.41
CA ILE A 220 -16.13 -0.01 13.80
C ILE A 220 -15.70 1.24 14.54
N GLY A 221 -16.65 1.92 15.19
CA GLY A 221 -16.36 3.04 16.07
C GLY A 221 -16.87 4.38 15.55
N PRO A 222 -16.54 5.50 16.25
CA PRO A 222 -17.11 6.82 15.97
C PRO A 222 -16.63 7.43 14.64
N TYR A 223 -15.55 6.93 14.06
CA TYR A 223 -14.96 7.43 12.79
C TYR A 223 -15.27 6.53 11.59
N ASN A 224 -16.27 5.66 11.70
CA ASN A 224 -16.61 4.69 10.65
C ASN A 224 -17.30 5.31 9.42
N GLN A 225 -17.84 6.51 9.54
CA GLN A 225 -18.58 7.15 8.45
C GLN A 225 -17.64 7.88 7.51
N VAL A 226 -17.78 7.58 6.23
CA VAL A 226 -17.16 8.30 5.12
C VAL A 226 -18.26 8.81 4.21
N GLU A 227 -18.13 10.03 3.69
CA GLU A 227 -19.16 10.63 2.82
C GLU A 227 -19.42 9.78 1.57
N THR A 228 -18.38 9.20 1.01
CA THR A 228 -18.48 8.41 -0.21
C THR A 228 -17.88 7.02 -0.01
N PRO A 229 -18.67 6.03 0.43
CA PRO A 229 -18.16 4.68 0.67
C PRO A 229 -17.65 4.03 -0.61
N VAL A 230 -16.50 3.36 -0.50
CA VAL A 230 -15.92 2.57 -1.59
C VAL A 230 -16.70 1.26 -1.74
N GLN A 231 -17.01 0.91 -2.99
CA GLN A 231 -17.65 -0.36 -3.32
C GLN A 231 -16.61 -1.36 -3.83
N SER A 232 -16.58 -2.57 -3.28
CA SER A 232 -15.78 -3.66 -3.84
C SER A 232 -16.60 -4.49 -4.81
N ILE A 233 -15.99 -4.84 -5.96
CA ILE A 233 -16.56 -5.79 -6.93
C ILE A 233 -15.91 -7.17 -6.83
N THR A 234 -15.03 -7.35 -5.87
CA THR A 234 -14.40 -8.62 -5.48
C THR A 234 -14.64 -8.89 -4.02
N THR A 235 -14.54 -10.14 -3.59
CA THR A 235 -14.87 -10.54 -2.21
C THR A 235 -13.78 -11.39 -1.59
N ARG A 236 -13.83 -11.55 -0.26
CA ARG A 236 -12.88 -12.40 0.49
C ARG A 236 -13.01 -13.90 0.22
N ASP A 237 -14.10 -14.32 -0.40
CA ASP A 237 -14.29 -15.73 -0.75
C ASP A 237 -13.19 -16.23 -1.71
N GLU A 238 -12.82 -17.50 -1.65
CA GLU A 238 -11.81 -18.07 -2.56
C GLU A 238 -12.14 -17.86 -4.05
N LYS A 239 -13.43 -17.89 -4.41
CA LYS A 239 -13.93 -17.63 -5.76
C LYS A 239 -14.47 -16.21 -5.92
N GLY A 240 -14.01 -15.28 -5.08
CA GLY A 240 -14.47 -13.89 -5.02
C GLY A 240 -13.92 -12.97 -6.12
N ASP A 241 -13.39 -13.50 -7.22
CA ASP A 241 -13.01 -12.72 -8.40
C ASP A 241 -14.25 -12.17 -9.13
N VAL A 242 -14.06 -11.16 -9.98
CA VAL A 242 -15.10 -10.57 -10.84
C VAL A 242 -15.90 -11.66 -11.57
N ASN A 243 -17.22 -11.62 -11.43
CA ASN A 243 -18.15 -12.60 -11.98
C ASN A 243 -19.40 -11.93 -12.57
N LYS A 244 -20.40 -12.71 -13.02
CA LYS A 244 -21.63 -12.18 -13.64
C LYS A 244 -22.45 -11.27 -12.71
N LYS A 245 -22.42 -11.48 -11.40
CA LYS A 245 -23.13 -10.62 -10.42
C LYS A 245 -22.59 -9.19 -10.38
N THR A 246 -21.34 -8.96 -10.82
CA THR A 246 -20.74 -7.62 -10.85
C THR A 246 -21.21 -6.77 -12.03
N GLU A 247 -21.94 -7.34 -13.01
CA GLU A 247 -22.37 -6.63 -14.20
C GLU A 247 -23.36 -5.47 -13.95
N GLY A 248 -24.06 -5.46 -12.81
CA GLY A 248 -25.01 -4.42 -12.41
C GLY A 248 -24.49 -3.39 -11.40
N VAL A 249 -23.18 -3.40 -11.12
CA VAL A 249 -22.59 -2.51 -10.13
C VAL A 249 -22.61 -1.05 -10.62
N SER A 250 -23.10 -0.15 -9.77
CA SER A 250 -23.15 1.29 -10.06
C SER A 250 -21.75 1.89 -10.24
N MET A 251 -21.62 2.79 -11.21
CA MET A 251 -20.37 3.55 -11.47
C MET A 251 -20.22 4.78 -10.56
N MET A 252 -21.21 5.11 -9.73
CA MET A 252 -21.21 6.34 -8.91
C MET A 252 -20.22 6.30 -7.76
N PRO A 253 -20.16 5.25 -6.91
CA PRO A 253 -19.18 5.18 -5.82
C PRO A 253 -17.77 4.85 -6.35
N PRO A 254 -16.71 5.18 -5.61
CA PRO A 254 -15.37 4.69 -5.90
C PRO A 254 -15.32 3.16 -5.83
N LEU A 255 -14.49 2.54 -6.66
CA LEU A 255 -14.38 1.08 -6.76
C LEU A 255 -13.05 0.55 -6.21
N MET A 256 -13.16 -0.61 -5.54
CA MET A 256 -12.05 -1.48 -5.17
C MET A 256 -12.12 -2.79 -5.94
N VAL A 257 -10.98 -3.23 -6.47
CA VAL A 257 -10.81 -4.53 -7.13
C VAL A 257 -9.55 -5.21 -6.57
N VAL A 258 -9.69 -6.37 -5.95
CA VAL A 258 -8.55 -7.19 -5.54
C VAL A 258 -8.53 -8.46 -6.39
N THR A 259 -7.50 -8.61 -7.20
CA THR A 259 -7.41 -9.69 -8.18
C THR A 259 -6.08 -10.39 -8.17
N LYS A 260 -6.07 -11.66 -8.58
CA LYS A 260 -4.83 -12.41 -8.80
C LYS A 260 -4.28 -12.19 -10.22
N LYS A 261 -2.98 -12.35 -10.38
CA LYS A 261 -2.29 -12.29 -11.67
C LYS A 261 -2.51 -13.58 -12.47
N ASN A 262 -3.73 -13.70 -13.02
CA ASN A 262 -4.17 -14.84 -13.82
C ASN A 262 -4.83 -14.35 -15.10
N ALA A 263 -4.42 -14.90 -16.25
CA ALA A 263 -4.88 -14.43 -17.56
C ALA A 263 -6.40 -14.48 -17.74
N SER A 264 -7.08 -15.54 -17.27
CA SER A 264 -8.54 -15.64 -17.41
C SER A 264 -9.28 -14.59 -16.56
N VAL A 265 -8.75 -14.30 -15.37
CA VAL A 265 -9.32 -13.31 -14.43
C VAL A 265 -9.07 -11.90 -14.95
N LEU A 266 -7.86 -11.57 -15.39
CA LEU A 266 -7.55 -10.26 -15.98
C LEU A 266 -8.39 -9.96 -17.21
N ARG A 267 -8.66 -10.96 -18.08
CA ARG A 267 -9.60 -10.79 -19.22
C ARG A 267 -11.03 -10.49 -18.77
N LYS A 268 -11.49 -11.05 -17.64
CA LYS A 268 -12.83 -10.73 -17.10
C LYS A 268 -12.88 -9.30 -16.59
N ILE A 269 -11.83 -8.84 -15.91
CA ILE A 269 -11.71 -7.46 -15.41
C ILE A 269 -11.69 -6.47 -16.59
N LEU A 270 -10.88 -6.72 -17.61
CA LEU A 270 -10.85 -5.92 -18.84
C LEU A 270 -12.23 -5.83 -19.49
N ARG A 271 -12.95 -6.98 -19.59
CA ARG A 271 -14.31 -7.02 -20.14
C ARG A 271 -15.27 -6.20 -19.29
N PHE A 272 -15.19 -6.31 -17.95
CA PHE A 272 -16.01 -5.53 -17.03
C PHE A 272 -15.81 -4.03 -17.23
N PHE A 273 -14.58 -3.56 -17.23
CA PHE A 273 -14.29 -2.13 -17.41
C PHE A 273 -14.67 -1.64 -18.81
N ARG A 274 -14.38 -2.40 -19.85
CA ARG A 274 -14.77 -2.04 -21.23
C ARG A 274 -16.29 -1.93 -21.41
N LYS A 275 -17.04 -2.82 -20.78
CA LYS A 275 -18.50 -2.82 -20.86
C LYS A 275 -19.12 -1.65 -20.10
N ASN A 276 -18.61 -1.34 -18.90
CA ASN A 276 -19.30 -0.44 -17.97
C ASN A 276 -18.70 0.97 -17.92
N TYR A 277 -17.43 1.16 -18.28
CA TYR A 277 -16.72 2.43 -18.11
C TYR A 277 -16.16 3.02 -19.41
N CYS A 278 -15.87 2.22 -20.43
CA CYS A 278 -15.33 2.74 -21.69
C CYS A 278 -16.43 3.41 -22.53
N ALA A 279 -16.69 4.67 -22.24
CA ALA A 279 -17.71 5.46 -22.90
C ALA A 279 -17.17 6.37 -24.01
N GLU A 280 -15.86 6.64 -24.04
CA GLU A 280 -15.25 7.59 -24.96
C GLU A 280 -14.29 6.92 -25.92
N ILE A 281 -14.26 7.40 -27.18
CA ILE A 281 -13.28 6.98 -28.18
C ILE A 281 -12.19 8.04 -28.23
N ILE A 282 -11.00 7.70 -27.75
CA ILE A 282 -9.82 8.58 -27.69
C ILE A 282 -8.70 7.92 -28.49
N GLY A 283 -8.20 8.62 -29.50
CA GLY A 283 -7.20 8.06 -30.42
C GLY A 283 -7.66 6.78 -31.15
N GLY A 284 -8.94 6.68 -31.47
CA GLY A 284 -9.52 5.50 -32.13
C GLY A 284 -9.77 4.28 -31.22
N LYS A 285 -9.44 4.37 -29.94
CA LYS A 285 -9.65 3.29 -28.94
C LYS A 285 -10.66 3.70 -27.86
N LYS A 286 -11.52 2.78 -27.44
CA LYS A 286 -12.43 3.02 -26.31
C LYS A 286 -11.64 3.08 -25.01
N LYS A 287 -11.72 4.22 -24.31
CA LYS A 287 -11.03 4.48 -23.05
C LYS A 287 -11.98 4.91 -21.94
N ILE A 288 -11.50 4.79 -20.71
CA ILE A 288 -12.16 5.29 -19.51
C ILE A 288 -11.70 6.75 -19.32
N PRO A 289 -12.63 7.72 -19.29
CA PRO A 289 -12.29 9.13 -19.19
C PRO A 289 -11.46 9.49 -17.96
N ALA A 290 -10.67 10.55 -18.07
CA ALA A 290 -9.79 11.03 -16.99
C ALA A 290 -10.53 11.39 -15.67
N LYS A 291 -11.84 11.65 -15.72
CA LYS A 291 -12.68 11.86 -14.53
C LYS A 291 -12.84 10.61 -13.65
N TYR A 292 -12.39 9.44 -14.11
CA TYR A 292 -12.29 8.19 -13.35
C TYR A 292 -10.83 7.78 -13.18
N PRO A 293 -10.03 8.55 -12.43
CA PRO A 293 -8.62 8.26 -12.22
C PRO A 293 -8.43 6.91 -11.51
N ALA A 294 -7.47 6.12 -12.00
CA ALA A 294 -7.19 4.79 -11.50
C ALA A 294 -5.81 4.71 -10.84
N LEU A 295 -5.75 4.01 -9.70
CA LEU A 295 -4.51 3.57 -9.07
C LEU A 295 -4.41 2.05 -9.16
N ILE A 296 -3.36 1.55 -9.77
CA ILE A 296 -3.07 0.13 -9.89
C ILE A 296 -1.86 -0.19 -9.02
N ILE A 297 -2.05 -1.07 -8.04
CA ILE A 297 -1.00 -1.57 -7.16
C ILE A 297 -0.70 -3.00 -7.57
N ASP A 298 0.55 -3.28 -7.85
CA ASP A 298 1.03 -4.61 -8.23
C ASP A 298 1.88 -5.17 -7.09
N ASP A 299 1.27 -5.99 -6.23
CA ASP A 299 1.99 -6.67 -5.15
C ASP A 299 2.77 -7.86 -5.73
N GLU A 300 4.01 -8.06 -5.29
CA GLU A 300 4.96 -9.00 -5.89
C GLU A 300 5.16 -8.72 -7.39
N ALA A 301 5.48 -7.47 -7.74
CA ALA A 301 5.63 -7.03 -9.12
C ALA A 301 6.76 -7.73 -9.90
N ASP A 302 7.69 -8.39 -9.20
CA ASP A 302 8.71 -9.27 -9.76
C ASP A 302 8.16 -10.64 -10.20
N GLN A 303 6.91 -10.98 -9.80
CA GLN A 303 6.26 -12.25 -10.15
C GLN A 303 5.18 -12.05 -11.22
N ALA A 304 5.31 -12.78 -12.32
CA ALA A 304 4.36 -12.84 -13.43
C ALA A 304 4.09 -11.51 -14.17
N SER A 305 4.44 -10.35 -13.59
CA SER A 305 4.23 -9.04 -14.21
C SER A 305 5.33 -8.70 -15.21
N ILE A 306 6.53 -9.25 -15.04
CA ILE A 306 7.69 -9.00 -15.89
C ILE A 306 7.56 -9.76 -17.20
N ASN A 307 7.96 -9.11 -18.29
CA ASN A 307 8.07 -9.76 -19.57
C ASN A 307 9.36 -10.58 -19.67
N THR A 308 9.28 -11.88 -19.43
CA THR A 308 10.43 -12.80 -19.55
C THR A 308 10.67 -13.30 -20.97
N ARG A 309 9.87 -12.88 -21.95
CA ARG A 309 9.97 -13.29 -23.36
C ARG A 309 10.49 -12.19 -24.26
N ALA A 310 10.71 -10.99 -23.75
CA ALA A 310 11.23 -9.91 -24.55
C ALA A 310 12.66 -10.22 -24.97
N SER A 311 12.89 -10.34 -26.28
CA SER A 311 14.21 -10.41 -26.89
C SER A 311 14.62 -9.00 -27.30
N TYR A 312 15.77 -8.56 -26.82
CA TYR A 312 16.35 -7.26 -27.14
C TYR A 312 17.68 -7.45 -27.84
N ASP A 313 18.02 -6.53 -28.74
CA ASP A 313 19.38 -6.45 -29.27
C ASP A 313 20.35 -5.85 -28.22
N ASP A 314 21.63 -5.87 -28.51
CA ASP A 314 22.68 -5.33 -27.64
C ASP A 314 22.55 -3.81 -27.40
N GLN A 315 21.70 -3.12 -28.14
CA GLN A 315 21.38 -1.68 -28.01
C GLN A 315 20.07 -1.42 -27.26
N GLY A 316 19.36 -2.49 -26.85
CA GLY A 316 18.09 -2.39 -26.13
C GLY A 316 16.88 -2.16 -27.03
N ASN A 317 16.99 -2.31 -28.36
CA ASN A 317 15.86 -2.24 -29.27
C ASN A 317 15.08 -3.56 -29.25
N ILE A 318 13.77 -3.49 -29.43
CA ILE A 318 12.89 -4.65 -29.52
C ILE A 318 13.18 -5.38 -30.84
N LEU A 319 13.43 -6.68 -30.79
CA LEU A 319 13.48 -7.51 -31.98
C LEU A 319 12.09 -7.65 -32.60
N ASP A 320 12.00 -7.86 -33.91
CA ASP A 320 10.75 -7.86 -34.71
C ASP A 320 9.67 -8.83 -34.24
N ASP A 321 9.99 -9.79 -33.37
CA ASP A 321 9.08 -10.78 -32.81
C ASP A 321 8.68 -10.51 -31.35
N TYR A 322 8.68 -9.23 -30.92
CA TYR A 322 8.26 -8.85 -29.57
C TYR A 322 6.88 -9.39 -29.21
N ASN A 323 6.84 -10.29 -28.24
CA ASN A 323 5.61 -10.88 -27.75
C ASN A 323 5.65 -10.99 -26.22
N PRO A 324 5.03 -10.04 -25.50
CA PRO A 324 5.03 -10.04 -24.04
C PRO A 324 4.39 -11.33 -23.50
N THR A 325 4.74 -11.70 -22.27
CA THR A 325 4.02 -12.77 -21.59
C THR A 325 2.54 -12.39 -21.48
N THR A 326 1.66 -13.39 -21.52
CA THR A 326 0.21 -13.14 -21.52
C THR A 326 -0.23 -12.28 -20.32
N ILE A 327 0.38 -12.44 -19.15
CA ILE A 327 0.01 -11.68 -17.94
C ILE A 327 0.53 -10.25 -18.06
N ASN A 328 1.80 -10.03 -18.45
CA ASN A 328 2.34 -8.70 -18.69
C ASN A 328 1.50 -7.92 -19.70
N GLY A 329 1.23 -8.52 -20.86
CA GLY A 329 0.40 -7.89 -21.90
C GLY A 329 -1.00 -7.51 -21.38
N LEU A 330 -1.66 -8.35 -20.59
CA LEU A 330 -2.96 -8.05 -20.02
C LEU A 330 -2.93 -6.96 -18.95
N ILE A 331 -1.87 -6.87 -18.16
CA ILE A 331 -1.69 -5.77 -17.19
C ILE A 331 -1.48 -4.45 -17.95
N ARG A 332 -0.64 -4.43 -18.96
CA ARG A 332 -0.41 -3.26 -19.82
C ARG A 332 -1.70 -2.82 -20.52
N GLU A 333 -2.48 -3.78 -21.04
CA GLU A 333 -3.78 -3.53 -21.66
C GLU A 333 -4.77 -2.94 -20.63
N LEU A 334 -4.75 -3.43 -19.38
CA LEU A 334 -5.56 -2.88 -18.28
C LEU A 334 -5.17 -1.44 -17.93
N LEU A 335 -3.88 -1.12 -17.91
CA LEU A 335 -3.42 0.26 -17.70
C LEU A 335 -3.88 1.17 -18.85
N ASN A 336 -3.76 0.70 -20.08
CA ASN A 336 -4.06 1.50 -21.28
C ASN A 336 -5.52 1.87 -21.48
N ILE A 337 -6.47 1.20 -20.83
CA ILE A 337 -7.87 1.61 -20.91
C ILE A 337 -8.17 2.88 -20.11
N PHE A 338 -7.31 3.29 -19.16
CA PHE A 338 -7.52 4.48 -18.33
C PHE A 338 -6.75 5.69 -18.89
N GLU A 339 -7.40 6.83 -19.02
CA GLU A 339 -6.80 8.08 -19.41
C GLU A 339 -5.93 8.69 -18.31
N CYS A 340 -6.42 8.64 -17.07
CA CYS A 340 -5.68 9.07 -15.88
C CYS A 340 -5.37 7.87 -15.00
N ARG A 341 -4.09 7.53 -14.87
CA ARG A 341 -3.65 6.33 -14.17
C ARG A 341 -2.32 6.50 -13.45
N SER A 342 -2.18 5.79 -12.36
CA SER A 342 -0.90 5.56 -11.69
C SER A 342 -0.70 4.06 -11.45
N TYR A 343 0.49 3.56 -11.70
CA TYR A 343 0.90 2.19 -11.42
C TYR A 343 2.04 2.20 -10.41
N VAL A 344 1.94 1.36 -9.37
CA VAL A 344 2.95 1.23 -8.33
C VAL A 344 3.23 -0.25 -8.10
N GLY A 345 4.39 -0.71 -8.56
CA GLY A 345 4.87 -2.06 -8.28
C GLY A 345 5.47 -2.16 -6.88
N TYR A 346 5.06 -3.15 -6.10
CA TYR A 346 5.65 -3.50 -4.81
C TYR A 346 6.43 -4.80 -4.94
N THR A 347 7.71 -4.81 -4.55
CA THR A 347 8.55 -6.01 -4.60
C THR A 347 9.57 -6.05 -3.46
N ALA A 348 10.07 -7.26 -3.14
CA ALA A 348 11.25 -7.45 -2.30
C ALA A 348 12.53 -7.57 -3.13
N THR A 349 12.41 -7.87 -4.43
CA THR A 349 13.50 -8.17 -5.37
C THR A 349 13.42 -7.27 -6.61
N PRO A 350 13.83 -5.99 -6.50
CA PRO A 350 13.58 -4.99 -7.55
C PRO A 350 14.39 -5.19 -8.84
N PHE A 351 15.40 -6.06 -8.81
CA PHE A 351 16.33 -6.18 -9.93
C PHE A 351 15.66 -6.48 -11.27
N ALA A 352 14.71 -7.42 -11.28
CA ALA A 352 14.03 -7.80 -12.50
C ALA A 352 13.18 -6.68 -13.11
N ASN A 353 12.63 -5.77 -12.28
CA ASN A 353 11.83 -4.64 -12.72
C ASN A 353 12.72 -3.47 -13.22
N ILE A 354 13.90 -3.28 -12.62
CA ILE A 354 14.85 -2.21 -13.01
C ILE A 354 15.51 -2.51 -14.36
N PHE A 355 15.69 -3.78 -14.70
CA PHE A 355 16.26 -4.19 -15.97
C PHE A 355 15.29 -4.23 -17.15
N ILE A 356 14.01 -3.90 -16.95
CA ILE A 356 13.07 -3.68 -18.06
C ILE A 356 13.56 -2.45 -18.87
N PRO A 357 13.75 -2.54 -20.19
CA PRO A 357 14.13 -1.39 -20.99
C PRO A 357 13.08 -0.27 -20.92
N PRO A 358 13.48 1.00 -20.68
CA PRO A 358 12.56 2.08 -20.39
C PRO A 358 11.74 2.59 -21.58
N HIS A 359 12.10 2.22 -22.81
CA HIS A 359 11.57 2.80 -24.05
C HIS A 359 10.70 1.84 -24.87
N ILE A 360 10.22 0.74 -24.28
CA ILE A 360 9.35 -0.18 -25.00
C ILE A 360 7.94 0.39 -25.03
N ASP A 361 7.52 0.88 -26.18
CA ASP A 361 6.14 1.23 -26.47
C ASP A 361 5.62 0.36 -27.62
N ASP A 362 4.61 -0.44 -27.35
CA ASP A 362 3.99 -1.33 -28.29
C ASP A 362 2.59 -0.82 -28.65
N GLU A 363 2.25 -0.77 -29.93
CA GLU A 363 0.95 -0.24 -30.38
C GLU A 363 -0.25 -0.98 -29.78
N ARG A 364 -0.11 -2.27 -29.49
CA ARG A 364 -1.15 -3.10 -28.92
C ARG A 364 -1.20 -3.06 -27.40
N TYR A 365 -0.02 -3.14 -26.74
CA TYR A 365 0.08 -3.28 -25.30
C TYR A 365 0.47 -1.99 -24.58
N GLY A 366 0.96 -0.97 -25.29
CA GLY A 366 1.45 0.27 -24.73
C GLY A 366 2.83 0.14 -24.09
N THR A 367 3.20 1.09 -23.23
CA THR A 367 4.48 1.13 -22.52
C THR A 367 4.66 -0.06 -21.58
N ASP A 368 5.86 -0.60 -21.48
CA ASP A 368 6.16 -1.68 -20.51
C ASP A 368 6.16 -1.17 -19.06
N LEU A 369 6.15 -2.11 -18.10
CA LEU A 369 5.98 -1.85 -16.66
C LEU A 369 7.28 -1.36 -15.99
N PHE A 370 8.13 -0.65 -16.73
CA PHE A 370 9.34 -0.02 -16.18
C PHE A 370 8.96 1.13 -15.22
N PRO A 371 9.55 1.22 -14.01
CA PRO A 371 9.25 2.27 -13.04
C PRO A 371 9.96 3.59 -13.40
N ARG A 372 9.59 4.22 -14.51
CA ARG A 372 10.28 5.37 -15.10
C ARG A 372 10.17 6.66 -14.30
N ASP A 373 9.08 6.83 -13.51
CA ASP A 373 8.80 8.10 -12.87
C ASP A 373 9.36 8.19 -11.45
N PHE A 374 9.34 7.08 -10.69
CA PHE A 374 9.88 7.05 -9.33
C PHE A 374 10.21 5.65 -8.83
N ILE A 375 11.18 5.57 -7.94
CA ILE A 375 11.55 4.37 -7.19
C ILE A 375 11.76 4.76 -5.73
N TYR A 376 11.01 4.14 -4.82
CA TYR A 376 11.11 4.36 -3.38
C TYR A 376 11.47 3.08 -2.64
N ARG A 377 12.28 3.23 -1.58
CA ARG A 377 12.48 2.17 -0.60
C ARG A 377 11.47 2.34 0.53
N ALA A 378 10.62 1.33 0.74
CA ALA A 378 9.70 1.34 1.87
C ALA A 378 10.47 1.42 3.21
N PRO A 379 9.90 2.10 4.22
CA PRO A 379 10.49 2.15 5.54
C PRO A 379 10.75 0.76 6.08
N GLN A 380 11.93 0.53 6.63
CA GLN A 380 12.30 -0.76 7.21
C GLN A 380 11.86 -0.81 8.67
N SER A 381 10.81 -1.54 9.01
CA SER A 381 10.60 -1.92 10.41
C SER A 381 11.45 -3.16 10.72
N ARG A 382 12.40 -3.04 11.61
CA ARG A 382 13.10 -4.21 12.17
C ARG A 382 12.23 -4.80 13.28
N SER A 383 11.07 -5.37 12.95
CA SER A 383 10.27 -6.14 13.89
C SER A 383 10.89 -7.53 14.05
N ILE A 384 11.57 -7.75 15.16
CA ILE A 384 11.93 -9.09 15.62
C ILE A 384 10.72 -9.62 16.41
N TYR A 385 10.03 -10.62 15.88
CA TYR A 385 8.95 -11.29 16.60
C TYR A 385 9.51 -12.05 17.80
N TRP A 386 9.14 -11.63 19.00
CA TRP A 386 9.24 -12.48 20.19
C TRP A 386 8.03 -13.41 20.26
N ARG A 387 8.20 -14.67 19.86
CA ARG A 387 7.37 -15.75 20.43
C ARG A 387 7.99 -16.18 21.74
N LYS A 388 7.22 -16.21 22.85
CA LYS A 388 7.65 -16.82 24.10
C LYS A 388 8.35 -18.16 23.79
N GLY A 389 9.64 -18.24 24.03
CA GLY A 389 10.40 -19.48 24.12
C GLY A 389 11.39 -19.86 23.02
N ILE A 390 11.66 -19.06 21.96
CA ILE A 390 12.69 -19.43 20.97
C ILE A 390 13.53 -18.21 20.61
N LEU A 391 14.75 -18.20 21.11
CA LEU A 391 15.81 -17.28 20.71
C LEU A 391 16.44 -17.82 19.41
N TRP A 392 16.14 -17.22 18.26
CA TRP A 392 16.93 -17.43 17.04
C TRP A 392 17.92 -16.27 16.88
N ILE A 393 19.18 -16.56 17.16
CA ILE A 393 20.29 -15.67 16.80
C ILE A 393 20.71 -16.09 15.38
N GLY A 394 20.20 -15.39 14.38
CA GLY A 394 20.70 -15.48 13.01
C GLY A 394 21.93 -14.59 12.87
N ARG A 395 23.03 -15.18 12.46
CA ARG A 395 24.30 -14.51 12.07
C ARG A 395 24.12 -13.67 10.81
#